data_12e6e47323740eda242ce0549de3fb1b
#
_entry.id   12e6e47323740eda242ce0549de3fb1b
#
_cell.length_a   1.000
_cell.length_b   1.000
_cell.length_c   1.000
_cell.angle_alpha   90.00
_cell.angle_beta   90.00
_cell.angle_gamma   90.00
#
_symmetry.space_group_name_H-M   'P 1'
#
loop_
_entity.id
_entity.type
_entity.pdbx_description
1 polymer ?
#
loop_
_entity_poly.entity_id
_entity_poly.type
_entity_poly.pdbx_seq_one_letter_code
_entity_poly.pdbx_strand_id
1 'polypeptide(L)'
;AEPVLISQIQDKDGNVVEETEPSSIEVISPQTCYLITSLMQSVIQEGTGQRARALGRPAAGKTGTTNDTRDAWFIGYLPHKLVAGAWVGYDIEKSLGTHETGAVAALPVWLEFMKEAAKEIPVEDFSVPDGIVFVKVDKESGEPMASMRWVKSGKVLFECFKEGTEPSPNGPTPSGVKRLPDEEIPKTR
;
A
#
# COMPACT_ATOMS: atom_id res chain seq x y z
N ALA A 1 -4.43 -12.13 13.16
CA ALA A 1 -5.11 -12.13 14.47
C ALA A 1 -6.51 -12.70 14.32
N GLU A 2 -6.97 -13.46 15.28
CA GLU A 2 -8.37 -13.88 15.33
C GLU A 2 -9.22 -12.71 15.87
N PRO A 3 -10.41 -12.46 15.31
CA PRO A 3 -11.26 -11.38 15.79
C PRO A 3 -11.80 -11.72 17.18
N VAL A 4 -11.67 -10.78 18.12
CA VAL A 4 -12.18 -10.87 19.47
C VAL A 4 -13.46 -10.02 19.55
N LEU A 5 -14.59 -10.66 19.87
CA LEU A 5 -15.88 -9.98 20.01
C LEU A 5 -16.10 -9.42 21.42
N ILE A 6 -15.59 -10.11 22.44
CA ILE A 6 -15.67 -9.71 23.84
C ILE A 6 -14.24 -9.69 24.37
N SER A 7 -13.71 -8.49 24.63
CA SER A 7 -12.35 -8.33 25.16
C SER A 7 -12.29 -8.51 26.66
N GLN A 8 -13.37 -8.14 27.40
CA GLN A 8 -13.36 -8.18 28.86
C GLN A 8 -14.79 -8.34 29.40
N ILE A 9 -14.93 -9.13 30.45
CA ILE A 9 -16.14 -9.27 31.24
C ILE A 9 -15.86 -8.75 32.64
N GLN A 10 -16.69 -7.85 33.14
CA GLN A 10 -16.58 -7.30 34.50
C GLN A 10 -17.81 -7.65 35.33
N ASP A 11 -17.63 -7.82 36.64
CA ASP A 11 -18.72 -7.95 37.58
C ASP A 11 -19.38 -6.56 37.86
N LYS A 12 -20.42 -6.57 38.70
CA LYS A 12 -21.17 -5.35 39.08
C LYS A 12 -20.32 -4.35 39.90
N ASP A 13 -19.21 -4.78 40.46
CA ASP A 13 -18.31 -3.98 41.26
C ASP A 13 -17.09 -3.49 40.46
N GLY A 14 -17.02 -3.83 39.13
CA GLY A 14 -15.99 -3.42 38.20
C GLY A 14 -14.77 -4.32 38.19
N ASN A 15 -14.78 -5.46 38.89
CA ASN A 15 -13.68 -6.40 38.85
C ASN A 15 -13.71 -7.20 37.55
N VAL A 16 -12.52 -7.40 36.96
CA VAL A 16 -12.37 -8.22 35.76
C VAL A 16 -12.59 -9.68 36.10
N VAL A 17 -13.61 -10.30 35.53
CA VAL A 17 -13.94 -11.72 35.69
C VAL A 17 -13.25 -12.56 34.65
N GLU A 18 -13.20 -12.04 33.42
CA GLU A 18 -12.55 -12.69 32.26
C GLU A 18 -11.97 -11.64 31.34
N GLU A 19 -10.79 -11.90 30.80
CA GLU A 19 -10.13 -11.07 29.80
C GLU A 19 -9.63 -11.97 28.66
N THR A 20 -9.93 -11.57 27.43
CA THR A 20 -9.51 -12.29 26.23
C THR A 20 -8.43 -11.47 25.52
N GLU A 21 -7.20 -11.99 25.52
CA GLU A 21 -6.13 -11.41 24.73
C GLU A 21 -6.25 -11.88 23.26
N PRO A 22 -6.11 -10.95 22.30
CA PRO A 22 -6.14 -11.33 20.89
C PRO A 22 -4.92 -12.18 20.54
N SER A 23 -5.15 -13.38 20.03
CA SER A 23 -4.07 -14.22 19.50
C SER A 23 -3.67 -13.76 18.10
N SER A 24 -2.38 -13.74 17.81
CA SER A 24 -1.86 -13.43 16.48
C SER A 24 -0.81 -14.45 16.07
N ILE A 25 -0.91 -14.93 14.84
CA ILE A 25 0.11 -15.75 14.20
C ILE A 25 0.69 -14.97 13.03
N GLU A 26 2.00 -15.07 12.86
CA GLU A 26 2.67 -14.53 11.69
C GLU A 26 2.33 -15.40 10.47
N VAL A 27 1.70 -14.83 9.45
CA VAL A 27 1.29 -15.54 8.23
C VAL A 27 2.18 -15.20 7.03
N ILE A 28 2.85 -14.04 7.06
CA ILE A 28 3.83 -13.60 6.06
C ILE A 28 5.00 -12.90 6.76
N SER A 29 6.20 -13.01 6.16
CA SER A 29 7.39 -12.42 6.76
C SER A 29 7.33 -10.88 6.80
N PRO A 30 8.00 -10.22 7.78
CA PRO A 30 8.10 -8.77 7.85
C PRO A 30 8.64 -8.14 6.56
N GLN A 31 9.60 -8.81 5.89
CA GLN A 31 10.17 -8.34 4.63
C GLN A 31 9.09 -8.31 3.52
N THR A 32 8.28 -9.37 3.41
CA THR A 32 7.19 -9.43 2.42
C THR A 32 6.15 -8.34 2.72
N CYS A 33 5.78 -8.13 3.99
CA CYS A 33 4.89 -7.04 4.39
C CYS A 33 5.44 -5.69 3.97
N TYR A 34 6.74 -5.45 4.18
CA TYR A 34 7.37 -4.18 3.82
C TYR A 34 7.39 -3.95 2.31
N LEU A 35 7.75 -4.97 1.51
CA LEU A 35 7.73 -4.87 0.05
C LEU A 35 6.34 -4.53 -0.48
N ILE A 36 5.30 -5.20 0.02
CA ILE A 36 3.91 -4.88 -0.36
C ILE A 36 3.52 -3.46 0.08
N THR A 37 3.92 -3.05 1.28
CA THR A 37 3.67 -1.70 1.78
C THR A 37 4.35 -0.64 0.90
N SER A 38 5.59 -0.85 0.49
CA SER A 38 6.30 0.04 -0.43
C SER A 38 5.58 0.18 -1.77
N LEU A 39 5.11 -0.93 -2.35
CA LEU A 39 4.28 -0.89 -3.56
C LEU A 39 2.97 -0.10 -3.35
N MET A 40 2.32 -0.27 -2.19
CA MET A 40 1.10 0.47 -1.86
C MET A 40 1.36 1.95 -1.55
N GLN A 41 2.53 2.32 -1.03
CA GLN A 41 2.97 3.72 -0.94
C GLN A 41 3.14 4.33 -2.34
N SER A 42 3.72 3.59 -3.29
CA SER A 42 3.87 4.03 -4.68
C SER A 42 2.51 4.29 -5.36
N VAL A 43 1.46 3.53 -5.04
CA VAL A 43 0.09 3.81 -5.50
C VAL A 43 -0.38 5.20 -5.08
N ILE A 44 -0.05 5.63 -3.86
CA ILE A 44 -0.37 6.97 -3.34
C ILE A 44 0.56 8.03 -3.95
N GLN A 45 1.84 7.74 -4.09
CA GLN A 45 2.82 8.73 -4.58
C GLN A 45 2.67 9.01 -6.08
N GLU A 46 2.49 7.99 -6.89
CA GLU A 46 2.55 8.08 -8.35
C GLU A 46 1.39 7.35 -9.08
N GLY A 47 0.63 6.52 -8.37
CA GLY A 47 -0.41 5.66 -8.95
C GLY A 47 -1.82 6.23 -8.85
N THR A 48 -2.80 5.33 -8.84
CA THR A 48 -4.23 5.65 -8.82
C THR A 48 -4.73 6.29 -7.52
N GLY A 49 -3.92 6.26 -6.46
CA GLY A 49 -4.23 6.80 -5.13
C GLY A 49 -3.69 8.21 -4.87
N GLN A 50 -3.21 8.96 -5.87
CA GLN A 50 -2.51 10.23 -5.66
C GLN A 50 -3.27 11.28 -4.83
N ARG A 51 -4.60 11.29 -4.88
CA ARG A 51 -5.40 12.19 -4.04
C ARG A 51 -5.18 11.97 -2.54
N ALA A 52 -4.80 10.75 -2.11
CA ALA A 52 -4.49 10.44 -0.72
C ALA A 52 -3.24 11.18 -0.19
N ARG A 53 -2.38 11.71 -1.09
CA ARG A 53 -1.26 12.59 -0.69
C ARG A 53 -1.71 13.82 0.10
N ALA A 54 -2.95 14.26 -0.09
CA ALA A 54 -3.54 15.37 0.67
C ALA A 54 -3.75 15.05 2.15
N LEU A 55 -3.49 13.81 2.60
CA LEU A 55 -3.41 13.44 4.01
C LEU A 55 -2.16 14.05 4.69
N GLY A 56 -1.09 14.36 3.93
CA GLY A 56 0.10 15.06 4.41
C GLY A 56 1.00 14.21 5.33
N ARG A 57 0.88 12.88 5.30
CA ARG A 57 1.67 11.97 6.14
C ARG A 57 1.89 10.62 5.44
N PRO A 58 2.85 9.79 5.89
CA PRO A 58 3.06 8.47 5.34
C PRO A 58 1.80 7.62 5.41
N ALA A 59 1.41 7.06 4.27
CA ALA A 59 0.27 6.17 4.14
C ALA A 59 0.50 5.21 2.97
N ALA A 60 -0.08 4.04 3.06
CA ALA A 60 -0.10 3.05 2.01
C ALA A 60 -1.55 2.67 1.69
N GLY A 61 -1.86 2.34 0.44
CA GLY A 61 -3.24 2.01 0.09
C GLY A 61 -3.43 1.59 -1.35
N LYS A 62 -4.62 1.06 -1.65
CA LYS A 62 -4.98 0.54 -2.96
C LYS A 62 -6.43 0.84 -3.29
N THR A 63 -6.65 1.27 -4.54
CA THR A 63 -7.98 1.39 -5.13
C THR A 63 -8.49 0.03 -5.59
N GLY A 64 -9.79 -0.20 -5.49
CA GLY A 64 -10.50 -1.30 -6.11
C GLY A 64 -11.66 -0.77 -6.95
N THR A 65 -11.90 -1.37 -8.11
CA THR A 65 -13.04 -1.06 -8.96
C THR A 65 -13.47 -2.36 -9.62
N THR A 66 -14.73 -2.74 -9.45
CA THR A 66 -15.30 -3.89 -10.14
C THR A 66 -15.59 -3.57 -11.61
N ASN A 67 -15.80 -4.61 -12.42
CA ASN A 67 -16.23 -4.46 -13.79
C ASN A 67 -17.52 -3.60 -13.84
N ASP A 68 -17.66 -2.81 -14.89
CA ASP A 68 -18.79 -1.88 -15.10
C ASP A 68 -18.98 -0.84 -13.97
N THR A 69 -17.91 -0.59 -13.15
CA THR A 69 -17.95 0.37 -12.04
C THR A 69 -19.15 0.18 -11.10
N ARG A 70 -19.43 -1.06 -10.69
CA ARG A 70 -20.52 -1.38 -9.76
C ARG A 70 -20.13 -1.11 -8.32
N ASP A 71 -18.87 -1.39 -7.99
CA ASP A 71 -18.28 -1.13 -6.68
C ASP A 71 -16.99 -0.36 -6.80
N ALA A 72 -16.85 0.63 -5.97
CA ALA A 72 -15.65 1.43 -5.83
C ALA A 72 -15.09 1.26 -4.40
N TRP A 73 -13.84 0.87 -4.30
CA TRP A 73 -13.14 0.67 -3.03
C TRP A 73 -11.88 1.51 -2.93
N PHE A 74 -11.57 1.96 -1.75
CA PHE A 74 -10.23 2.35 -1.37
C PHE A 74 -9.94 1.82 0.03
N ILE A 75 -8.84 1.05 0.16
CA ILE A 75 -8.35 0.57 1.45
C ILE A 75 -6.95 1.15 1.64
N GLY A 76 -6.70 1.77 2.79
CA GLY A 76 -5.42 2.35 3.10
C GLY A 76 -5.17 2.40 4.60
N TYR A 77 -3.90 2.54 4.98
CA TYR A 77 -3.46 2.45 6.37
C TYR A 77 -2.27 3.37 6.66
N LEU A 78 -2.13 3.69 7.94
CA LEU A 78 -0.99 4.40 8.53
C LEU A 78 -0.03 3.40 9.19
N PRO A 79 1.25 3.77 9.35
CA PRO A 79 2.19 2.92 10.07
C PRO A 79 1.67 2.52 11.45
N HIS A 80 1.57 1.22 11.73
CA HIS A 80 1.28 0.56 13.01
C HIS A 80 0.03 1.02 13.81
N LYS A 81 -0.86 1.84 13.23
CA LYS A 81 -1.92 2.47 14.01
C LYS A 81 -3.34 2.24 13.47
N LEU A 82 -3.58 2.49 12.21
CA LEU A 82 -4.93 2.56 11.68
C LEU A 82 -5.01 2.03 10.26
N VAL A 83 -5.96 1.15 10.01
CA VAL A 83 -6.39 0.74 8.68
C VAL A 83 -7.86 1.10 8.51
N ALA A 84 -8.21 1.66 7.36
CA ALA A 84 -9.59 1.99 7.01
C ALA A 84 -9.89 1.59 5.56
N GLY A 85 -11.13 1.20 5.33
CA GLY A 85 -11.67 0.94 4.00
C GLY A 85 -12.89 1.81 3.75
N ALA A 86 -12.99 2.35 2.54
CA ALA A 86 -14.20 3.02 2.06
C ALA A 86 -14.74 2.26 0.86
N TRP A 87 -16.04 2.02 0.89
CA TRP A 87 -16.79 1.39 -0.19
C TRP A 87 -17.93 2.28 -0.61
N VAL A 88 -18.13 2.35 -1.91
CA VAL A 88 -19.27 3.00 -2.54
C VAL A 88 -19.88 2.02 -3.53
N GLY A 89 -21.16 1.75 -3.39
CA GLY A 89 -21.91 0.80 -4.20
C GLY A 89 -23.40 0.90 -3.95
N TYR A 90 -24.18 0.10 -4.65
CA TYR A 90 -25.61 -0.07 -4.43
C TYR A 90 -25.89 -1.46 -3.86
N ASP A 91 -26.92 -1.58 -3.01
CA ASP A 91 -27.36 -2.88 -2.48
C ASP A 91 -27.84 -3.84 -3.57
N ILE A 92 -28.34 -3.30 -4.67
CA ILE A 92 -28.69 -4.07 -5.87
C ILE A 92 -27.66 -3.74 -6.94
N GLU A 93 -27.08 -4.77 -7.59
CA GLU A 93 -26.08 -4.62 -8.63
C GLU A 93 -26.47 -3.59 -9.70
N LYS A 94 -25.82 -2.44 -9.65
CA LYS A 94 -26.03 -1.32 -10.56
C LYS A 94 -24.73 -0.55 -10.72
N SER A 95 -24.44 -0.12 -11.94
CA SER A 95 -23.29 0.76 -12.20
C SER A 95 -23.42 2.08 -11.43
N LEU A 96 -22.32 2.53 -10.83
CA LEU A 96 -22.20 3.86 -10.22
C LEU A 96 -22.16 4.97 -11.26
N GLY A 97 -21.86 4.62 -12.50
CA GLY A 97 -21.69 5.55 -13.61
C GLY A 97 -20.33 5.44 -14.28
N THR A 98 -20.21 6.06 -15.44
CA THR A 98 -18.95 6.08 -16.19
C THR A 98 -17.90 6.85 -15.40
N HIS A 99 -16.72 6.23 -15.19
CA HIS A 99 -15.57 6.80 -14.44
C HIS A 99 -15.69 6.84 -12.91
N GLU A 100 -16.76 6.34 -12.30
CA GLU A 100 -16.89 6.24 -10.84
C GLU A 100 -16.03 5.10 -10.28
N THR A 101 -14.71 5.30 -10.31
CA THR A 101 -13.71 4.35 -9.84
C THR A 101 -13.43 4.50 -8.35
N GLY A 102 -12.68 3.55 -7.76
CA GLY A 102 -12.23 3.66 -6.37
C GLY A 102 -11.45 4.95 -6.07
N ALA A 103 -10.71 5.49 -7.05
CA ALA A 103 -10.00 6.75 -6.93
C ALA A 103 -10.93 7.98 -6.92
N VAL A 104 -12.09 7.89 -7.56
CA VAL A 104 -13.04 9.00 -7.71
C VAL A 104 -14.11 8.96 -6.63
N ALA A 105 -14.72 7.80 -6.41
CA ALA A 105 -15.86 7.67 -5.50
C ALA A 105 -15.43 7.32 -4.05
N ALA A 106 -14.55 6.34 -3.85
CA ALA A 106 -14.24 5.83 -2.51
C ALA A 106 -13.08 6.57 -1.81
N LEU A 107 -12.01 6.91 -2.54
CA LEU A 107 -10.83 7.54 -1.96
C LEU A 107 -11.13 8.89 -1.28
N PRO A 108 -11.98 9.79 -1.79
CA PRO A 108 -12.32 11.02 -1.08
C PRO A 108 -12.96 10.77 0.28
N VAL A 109 -13.85 9.78 0.39
CA VAL A 109 -14.51 9.40 1.65
C VAL A 109 -13.46 8.90 2.65
N TRP A 110 -12.56 7.99 2.20
CA TRP A 110 -11.45 7.51 3.00
C TRP A 110 -10.55 8.66 3.47
N LEU A 111 -10.22 9.60 2.58
CA LEU A 111 -9.32 10.71 2.89
C LEU A 111 -9.89 11.62 3.98
N GLU A 112 -11.16 12.00 3.89
CA GLU A 112 -11.79 12.85 4.89
C GLU A 112 -11.90 12.13 6.24
N PHE A 113 -12.25 10.85 6.26
CA PHE A 113 -12.22 10.04 7.48
C PHE A 113 -10.83 10.00 8.10
N MET A 114 -9.79 9.71 7.30
CA MET A 114 -8.42 9.59 7.80
C MET A 114 -7.84 10.91 8.30
N LYS A 115 -8.20 12.04 7.72
CA LYS A 115 -7.80 13.36 8.23
C LYS A 115 -8.29 13.59 9.65
N GLU A 116 -9.52 13.20 9.97
CA GLU A 116 -10.06 13.32 11.31
C GLU A 116 -9.47 12.28 12.26
N ALA A 117 -9.52 11.00 11.87
CA ALA A 117 -9.08 9.88 12.70
C ALA A 117 -7.58 9.93 13.03
N ALA A 118 -6.77 10.56 12.18
CA ALA A 118 -5.33 10.63 12.36
C ALA A 118 -4.83 11.86 13.14
N LYS A 119 -5.71 12.76 13.59
CA LYS A 119 -5.31 14.00 14.29
C LYS A 119 -4.46 13.74 15.52
N GLU A 120 -4.85 12.76 16.33
CA GLU A 120 -4.17 12.40 17.58
C GLU A 120 -3.09 11.33 17.40
N ILE A 121 -2.91 10.83 16.16
CA ILE A 121 -1.91 9.79 15.86
C ILE A 121 -0.60 10.48 15.48
N PRO A 122 0.53 10.17 16.14
CA PRO A 122 1.84 10.68 15.75
C PRO A 122 2.18 10.38 14.30
N VAL A 123 2.91 11.30 13.65
CA VAL A 123 3.41 11.07 12.28
C VAL A 123 4.66 10.20 12.37
N GLU A 124 4.58 9.01 11.83
CA GLU A 124 5.65 8.02 11.79
C GLU A 124 5.83 7.51 10.37
N ASP A 125 7.02 6.99 10.04
CA ASP A 125 7.28 6.27 8.81
C ASP A 125 7.07 4.76 8.99
N PHE A 126 6.91 4.05 7.87
CA PHE A 126 6.88 2.59 7.89
C PHE A 126 8.26 2.04 8.24
N SER A 127 8.34 1.26 9.31
CA SER A 127 9.60 0.66 9.78
C SER A 127 10.15 -0.32 8.75
N VAL A 128 11.43 -0.17 8.43
CA VAL A 128 12.16 -1.08 7.53
C VAL A 128 12.64 -2.26 8.35
N PRO A 129 12.20 -3.49 8.09
CA PRO A 129 12.68 -4.66 8.81
C PRO A 129 14.08 -5.08 8.32
N ASP A 130 14.80 -5.83 9.17
CA ASP A 130 16.06 -6.46 8.79
C ASP A 130 15.88 -7.34 7.55
N GLY A 131 16.90 -7.39 6.69
CA GLY A 131 16.87 -8.16 5.44
C GLY A 131 16.14 -7.45 4.29
N ILE A 132 15.90 -6.13 4.39
CA ILE A 132 15.52 -5.27 3.27
C ILE A 132 16.72 -4.43 2.86
N VAL A 133 16.98 -4.40 1.57
CA VAL A 133 18.02 -3.56 0.95
C VAL A 133 17.38 -2.62 -0.07
N PHE A 134 17.99 -1.44 -0.26
CA PHE A 134 17.54 -0.45 -1.22
C PHE A 134 18.54 -0.32 -2.36
N VAL A 135 18.07 -0.39 -3.59
CA VAL A 135 18.87 -0.27 -4.79
C VAL A 135 18.38 0.92 -5.61
N LYS A 136 19.33 1.72 -6.12
CA LYS A 136 19.02 2.75 -7.11
C LYS A 136 18.75 2.07 -8.45
N VAL A 137 17.58 2.32 -9.00
CA VAL A 137 17.17 1.83 -10.31
C VAL A 137 16.82 2.98 -11.25
N ASP A 138 17.00 2.78 -12.53
CA ASP A 138 16.44 3.67 -13.54
C ASP A 138 14.91 3.48 -13.58
N LYS A 139 14.17 4.57 -13.49
CA LYS A 139 12.70 4.53 -13.37
C LYS A 139 12.01 3.96 -14.63
N GLU A 140 12.62 4.10 -15.80
CA GLU A 140 12.03 3.67 -17.06
C GLU A 140 12.35 2.20 -17.35
N SER A 141 13.61 1.78 -17.13
CA SER A 141 14.05 0.42 -17.42
C SER A 141 13.98 -0.54 -16.23
N GLY A 142 13.93 -0.03 -14.98
CA GLY A 142 14.05 -0.83 -13.76
C GLY A 142 15.46 -1.39 -13.53
N GLU A 143 16.44 -1.05 -14.36
CA GLU A 143 17.79 -1.59 -14.25
C GLU A 143 18.58 -0.92 -13.11
N PRO A 144 19.40 -1.70 -12.36
CA PRO A 144 20.20 -1.15 -11.28
C PRO A 144 21.28 -0.22 -11.83
N MET A 145 21.48 0.88 -11.15
CA MET A 145 22.47 1.89 -11.54
C MET A 145 23.80 1.62 -10.85
N ALA A 146 24.78 1.12 -11.61
CA ALA A 146 26.09 0.68 -11.11
C ALA A 146 27.03 1.81 -10.66
N SER A 147 26.79 3.09 -10.99
CA SER A 147 27.59 4.23 -10.53
C SER A 147 26.89 5.56 -10.79
N MET A 148 27.32 6.60 -10.05
CA MET A 148 26.95 8.02 -10.24
C MET A 148 27.39 8.56 -11.63
N ARG A 149 26.88 8.04 -12.72
CA ARG A 149 26.85 8.79 -13.97
C ARG A 149 25.75 9.83 -13.84
N TRP A 150 25.99 11.01 -14.32
CA TRP A 150 25.07 12.13 -14.33
C TRP A 150 23.73 11.72 -14.95
N VAL A 151 22.76 11.38 -14.09
CA VAL A 151 21.41 11.08 -14.51
C VAL A 151 20.60 12.36 -14.38
N LYS A 152 19.81 12.67 -15.40
CA LYS A 152 18.87 13.80 -15.33
C LYS A 152 17.98 13.59 -14.10
N SER A 153 17.90 14.61 -13.25
CA SER A 153 17.01 14.62 -12.07
C SER A 153 15.62 14.13 -12.47
N GLY A 154 15.09 13.17 -11.73
CA GLY A 154 13.76 12.60 -11.96
C GLY A 154 13.70 11.20 -12.56
N LYS A 155 14.84 10.62 -12.99
CA LYS A 155 14.89 9.27 -13.54
C LYS A 155 15.39 8.19 -12.58
N VAL A 156 15.71 8.53 -11.35
CA VAL A 156 16.23 7.60 -10.34
C VAL A 156 15.15 7.30 -9.32
N LEU A 157 14.93 6.03 -9.06
CA LEU A 157 14.07 5.52 -8.02
C LEU A 157 14.90 4.66 -7.05
N PHE A 158 14.54 4.70 -5.77
CA PHE A 158 15.07 3.77 -4.78
C PHE A 158 14.03 2.68 -4.57
N GLU A 159 14.32 1.49 -5.09
CA GLU A 159 13.47 0.33 -4.91
C GLU A 159 13.99 -0.56 -3.78
N CYS A 160 13.07 -1.14 -3.03
CA CYS A 160 13.39 -2.06 -1.95
C CYS A 160 13.30 -3.52 -2.42
N PHE A 161 14.25 -4.31 -1.94
CA PHE A 161 14.36 -5.74 -2.24
C PHE A 161 14.58 -6.52 -0.95
N LYS A 162 14.20 -7.78 -0.95
CA LYS A 162 14.68 -8.70 0.08
C LYS A 162 16.16 -8.97 -0.19
N GLU A 163 16.99 -8.91 0.84
CA GLU A 163 18.42 -9.18 0.75
C GLU A 163 18.71 -10.50 0.02
N GLY A 164 19.62 -10.45 -0.96
CA GLY A 164 19.94 -11.56 -1.83
C GLY A 164 19.01 -11.74 -3.03
N THR A 165 17.98 -10.90 -3.20
CA THR A 165 17.09 -10.89 -4.38
C THR A 165 17.20 -9.61 -5.20
N GLU A 166 18.03 -8.67 -4.77
CA GLU A 166 18.28 -7.42 -5.47
C GLU A 166 18.97 -7.67 -6.83
N PRO A 167 18.63 -6.88 -7.85
CA PRO A 167 19.26 -7.00 -9.15
C PRO A 167 20.74 -6.58 -9.07
N SER A 168 21.62 -7.41 -9.64
CA SER A 168 23.05 -7.10 -9.74
C SER A 168 23.35 -6.34 -11.04
N PRO A 169 24.17 -5.27 -11.00
CA PRO A 169 24.58 -4.54 -12.20
C PRO A 169 25.28 -5.41 -13.27
N ASN A 170 25.85 -6.54 -12.85
CA ASN A 170 26.57 -7.49 -13.69
C ASN A 170 25.97 -8.91 -13.64
N GLY A 171 24.80 -9.07 -13.01
CA GLY A 171 24.16 -10.37 -12.84
C GLY A 171 23.28 -10.76 -14.04
N PRO A 172 23.01 -12.06 -14.23
CA PRO A 172 22.02 -12.49 -15.19
C PRO A 172 20.65 -11.92 -14.78
N THR A 173 19.91 -11.40 -15.76
CA THR A 173 18.49 -11.04 -15.56
C THR A 173 17.78 -12.24 -14.94
N PRO A 174 17.00 -12.06 -13.84
CA PRO A 174 16.30 -13.19 -13.23
C PRO A 174 15.54 -13.98 -14.30
N SER A 175 15.80 -15.27 -14.40
CA SER A 175 15.17 -16.16 -15.37
C SER A 175 13.66 -16.18 -15.11
N GLY A 176 12.90 -15.50 -15.96
CA GLY A 176 11.44 -15.41 -15.88
C GLY A 176 10.86 -14.02 -16.21
N VAL A 177 11.66 -12.97 -16.17
CA VAL A 177 11.23 -11.66 -16.67
C VAL A 177 11.47 -11.63 -18.18
N LYS A 178 10.46 -11.99 -18.98
CA LYS A 178 10.47 -11.67 -20.40
C LYS A 178 10.44 -10.14 -20.51
N ARG A 179 11.51 -9.53 -21.06
CA ARG A 179 11.39 -8.16 -21.59
C ARG A 179 10.25 -8.18 -22.61
N LEU A 180 9.23 -7.39 -22.36
CA LEU A 180 8.28 -7.08 -23.42
C LEU A 180 9.05 -6.31 -24.49
N PRO A 181 8.87 -6.63 -25.78
CA PRO A 181 9.44 -5.83 -26.86
C PRO A 181 8.95 -4.39 -26.73
N ASP A 182 9.80 -3.41 -27.05
CA ASP A 182 9.50 -1.98 -26.94
C ASP A 182 8.22 -1.54 -27.68
N GLU A 183 7.69 -2.38 -28.54
CA GLU A 183 6.45 -2.17 -29.31
C GLU A 183 5.15 -2.49 -28.55
N GLU A 184 5.23 -3.18 -27.40
CA GLU A 184 4.04 -3.61 -26.61
C GLU A 184 3.79 -2.78 -25.35
N ILE A 185 4.56 -1.71 -25.11
CA ILE A 185 4.29 -0.83 -23.99
C ILE A 185 3.11 0.08 -24.36
N PRO A 186 1.94 -0.04 -23.72
CA PRO A 186 0.82 0.85 -23.96
C PRO A 186 1.26 2.29 -23.68
N LYS A 187 1.31 3.13 -24.71
CA LYS A 187 1.48 4.58 -24.53
C LYS A 187 0.23 5.08 -23.80
N THR A 188 0.34 5.17 -22.49
CA THR A 188 -0.68 5.82 -21.67
C THR A 188 -0.74 7.30 -22.07
N ARG A 189 -1.89 7.67 -22.61
CA ARG A 189 -2.33 9.07 -22.79
C ARG A 189 -2.73 9.67 -21.44
#